data_7e3a8c52adb02be56ca1b06e911d333a
#
_entry.id   7e3a8c52adb02be56ca1b06e911d333a
#
_cell.length_a   1.000
_cell.length_b   1.000
_cell.length_c   1.000
_cell.angle_alpha   90.00
_cell.angle_beta   90.00
_cell.angle_gamma   90.00
#
_symmetry.space_group_name_H-M   'P 1'
#
loop_
_entity.id
_entity.type
_entity.pdbx_description
1 polymer ?
#
loop_
_entity_poly.entity_id
_entity_poly.type
_entity_poly.pdbx_seq_one_letter_code
_entity_poly.pdbx_strand_id
1 'polypeptide(L)'
;LNELKTQCKNNENIPDWSELINFLYKMNYMICEWEEIGSHATRTPVEADMIFIPNYLNESGQKIILSREKEFASLMLIFGHIKLLQTISKKLNLSINSEVENLKDKFFN
;
A
#
# COMPACT_ATOMS: atom_id res chain seq x y z
N LEU A 1 9.62 5.34 -5.22
CA LEU A 1 9.33 6.13 -4.03
C LEU A 1 10.52 6.92 -3.52
N ASN A 2 11.71 6.37 -3.66
CA ASN A 2 12.92 7.09 -3.27
C ASN A 2 13.14 8.36 -4.10
N GLU A 3 12.63 8.38 -5.28
CA GLU A 3 12.74 9.55 -6.15
C GLU A 3 12.01 10.76 -5.60
N LEU A 4 10.97 10.54 -4.80
CA LEU A 4 10.26 11.62 -4.16
C LEU A 4 11.13 12.42 -3.22
N LYS A 5 12.05 11.74 -2.54
CA LYS A 5 12.97 12.41 -1.61
C LYS A 5 13.83 13.43 -2.34
N THR A 6 14.30 13.08 -3.51
CA THR A 6 15.13 13.96 -4.30
C THR A 6 14.35 15.17 -4.79
N GLN A 7 13.13 14.95 -5.23
CA GLN A 7 12.29 16.02 -5.75
C GLN A 7 11.87 17.01 -4.68
N CYS A 8 11.64 16.54 -3.47
CA CYS A 8 11.21 17.40 -2.38
C CYS A 8 12.28 18.38 -1.92
N LYS A 9 13.54 18.15 -2.25
CA LYS A 9 14.62 19.02 -1.83
C LYS A 9 14.72 20.30 -2.61
N ASN A 10 14.12 20.35 -3.76
CA ASN A 10 14.16 21.52 -4.64
C ASN A 10 12.79 22.18 -4.63
N ASN A 11 12.73 23.40 -4.15
CA ASN A 11 11.46 24.13 -4.06
C ASN A 11 10.77 24.29 -5.40
N GLU A 12 11.54 24.35 -6.47
CA GLU A 12 10.98 24.47 -7.81
C GLU A 12 10.38 23.15 -8.29
N ASN A 13 10.77 22.04 -7.63
CA ASN A 13 10.35 20.71 -8.01
C ASN A 13 9.68 19.98 -6.83
N ILE A 14 8.90 20.72 -6.08
CA ILE A 14 8.11 20.09 -5.02
C ILE A 14 7.19 19.10 -5.70
N PRO A 15 7.22 17.82 -5.30
CA PRO A 15 6.39 16.83 -5.96
C PRO A 15 4.92 17.13 -5.71
N ASP A 16 4.14 16.98 -6.75
CA ASP A 16 2.72 16.99 -6.59
C ASP A 16 2.31 15.58 -6.18
N TRP A 17 2.08 15.40 -4.88
CA TRP A 17 1.69 14.11 -4.33
C TRP A 17 0.44 13.57 -4.98
N SER A 18 -0.50 14.46 -5.31
CA SER A 18 -1.72 14.02 -5.95
C SER A 18 -1.48 13.54 -7.38
N GLU A 19 -0.53 14.13 -8.09
CA GLU A 19 -0.17 13.63 -9.42
C GLU A 19 0.42 12.23 -9.35
N LEU A 20 1.31 11.98 -8.38
CA LEU A 20 1.89 10.67 -8.19
C LEU A 20 0.83 9.64 -7.85
N ILE A 21 -0.04 9.97 -6.89
CA ILE A 21 -1.11 9.08 -6.46
C ILE A 21 -2.04 8.79 -7.62
N ASN A 22 -2.40 9.80 -8.39
CA ASN A 22 -3.26 9.63 -9.56
C ASN A 22 -2.59 8.77 -10.63
N PHE A 23 -1.30 8.98 -10.85
CA PHE A 23 -0.56 8.17 -11.82
C PHE A 23 -0.60 6.70 -11.43
N LEU A 24 -0.30 6.39 -10.16
CA LEU A 24 -0.31 5.01 -9.69
C LEU A 24 -1.71 4.42 -9.68
N TYR A 25 -2.71 5.25 -9.39
CA TYR A 25 -4.10 4.81 -9.46
C TYR A 25 -4.47 4.39 -10.88
N LYS A 26 -4.00 5.12 -11.88
CA LYS A 26 -4.22 4.74 -13.28
C LYS A 26 -3.50 3.46 -13.65
N MET A 27 -2.42 3.13 -12.95
CA MET A 27 -1.69 1.87 -13.12
C MET A 27 -2.30 0.73 -12.31
N ASN A 28 -3.47 0.95 -11.72
CA ASN A 28 -4.21 -0.02 -10.91
C ASN A 28 -3.58 -0.31 -9.55
N TYR A 29 -2.93 0.71 -8.99
CA TYR A 29 -2.42 0.66 -7.63
C TYR A 29 -3.10 1.73 -6.79
N MET A 30 -3.19 1.49 -5.49
CA MET A 30 -3.77 2.45 -4.56
C MET A 30 -2.87 2.58 -3.35
N ILE A 31 -2.92 3.74 -2.71
CA ILE A 31 -2.13 3.97 -1.53
C ILE A 31 -2.70 3.16 -0.36
N CYS A 32 -1.82 2.48 0.35
CA CYS A 32 -2.18 1.69 1.52
C CYS A 32 -1.70 2.36 2.79
N GLU A 33 -0.51 2.91 2.77
CA GLU A 33 0.11 3.49 3.93
C GLU A 33 0.95 4.68 3.52
N TRP A 34 0.96 5.70 4.35
CA TRP A 34 1.75 6.90 4.13
C TRP A 34 2.32 7.35 5.47
N GLU A 35 3.62 7.60 5.48
CA GLU A 35 4.28 8.10 6.67
C GLU A 35 5.25 9.21 6.27
N GLU A 36 5.14 10.37 6.91
CA GLU A 36 6.07 11.46 6.69
C GLU A 36 7.32 11.25 7.53
N ILE A 37 8.46 11.51 6.92
CA ILE A 37 9.75 11.34 7.57
C ILE A 37 10.45 12.67 7.65
N GLY A 38 10.96 13.02 8.86
CA GLY A 38 11.75 14.20 9.05
C GLY A 38 10.97 15.50 9.10
N SER A 39 9.67 15.44 9.15
CA SER A 39 8.83 16.63 9.13
C SER A 39 8.81 17.41 10.44
N HIS A 40 9.28 16.81 11.53
CA HIS A 40 9.22 17.45 12.84
C HIS A 40 10.15 18.65 12.98
N ALA A 41 11.30 18.59 12.35
CA ALA A 41 12.30 19.63 12.47
C ALA A 41 12.10 20.75 11.46
N THR A 42 11.34 20.50 10.43
CA THR A 42 11.09 21.48 9.38
C THR A 42 9.59 21.55 9.13
N ARG A 43 9.15 22.71 8.72
CA ARG A 43 7.73 22.89 8.44
C ARG A 43 7.29 22.29 7.12
N THR A 44 8.26 21.95 6.29
CA THR A 44 7.99 21.39 4.98
C THR A 44 8.28 19.91 5.03
N PRO A 45 7.32 19.05 4.76
CA PRO A 45 7.60 17.63 4.65
C PRO A 45 8.49 17.42 3.44
N VAL A 46 9.68 16.97 3.68
CA VAL A 46 10.68 16.77 2.63
C VAL A 46 10.70 15.35 2.14
N GLU A 47 10.19 14.42 2.93
CA GLU A 47 10.20 13.00 2.60
C GLU A 47 8.94 12.33 3.11
N ALA A 48 8.53 11.31 2.40
CA ALA A 48 7.46 10.44 2.85
C ALA A 48 7.70 9.04 2.32
N ASP A 49 7.36 8.05 3.13
CA ASP A 49 7.29 6.67 2.69
C ASP A 49 5.85 6.34 2.37
N MET A 50 5.65 5.78 1.19
CA MET A 50 4.32 5.37 0.76
C MET A 50 4.36 3.93 0.33
N ILE A 51 3.34 3.18 0.71
CA ILE A 51 3.17 1.80 0.28
C ILE A 51 1.94 1.74 -0.58
N PHE A 52 2.11 1.23 -1.78
CA PHE A 52 1.02 1.05 -2.73
C PHE A 52 0.75 -0.43 -2.91
N ILE A 53 -0.52 -0.76 -3.01
CA ILE A 53 -0.96 -2.14 -3.27
C ILE A 53 -1.81 -2.14 -4.54
N PRO A 54 -1.95 -3.31 -5.19
CA PRO A 54 -2.89 -3.40 -6.29
C PRO A 54 -4.29 -2.99 -5.84
N ASN A 55 -4.98 -2.25 -6.68
CA ASN A 55 -6.29 -1.72 -6.32
C ASN A 55 -7.32 -2.85 -6.30
N TYR A 56 -7.65 -3.33 -5.12
CA TYR A 56 -8.60 -4.42 -4.96
C TYR A 56 -10.05 -4.01 -5.25
N LEU A 57 -10.28 -2.73 -5.50
CA LEU A 57 -11.61 -2.23 -5.80
C LEU A 57 -11.92 -2.25 -7.29
N ASN A 58 -10.92 -2.46 -8.14
CA ASN A 58 -11.16 -2.59 -9.57
C ASN A 58 -10.69 -3.94 -10.09
N GLU A 59 -11.19 -4.30 -11.26
CA GLU A 59 -10.95 -5.61 -11.82
C GLU A 59 -9.48 -5.87 -12.14
N SER A 60 -8.79 -4.89 -12.67
CA SER A 60 -7.37 -5.04 -13.03
C SER A 60 -6.50 -5.25 -11.82
N GLY A 61 -6.75 -4.49 -10.75
CA GLY A 61 -6.03 -4.68 -9.50
C GLY A 61 -6.33 -6.02 -8.87
N GLN A 62 -7.58 -6.46 -8.92
CA GLN A 62 -7.98 -7.77 -8.42
C GLN A 62 -7.22 -8.89 -9.15
N LYS A 63 -7.07 -8.78 -10.46
CA LYS A 63 -6.33 -9.78 -11.24
C LYS A 63 -4.87 -9.85 -10.81
N ILE A 64 -4.25 -8.73 -10.50
CA ILE A 64 -2.87 -8.71 -10.02
C ILE A 64 -2.78 -9.49 -8.71
N ILE A 65 -3.69 -9.23 -7.77
CA ILE A 65 -3.70 -9.94 -6.49
C ILE A 65 -3.93 -11.43 -6.70
N LEU A 66 -4.90 -11.79 -7.51
CA LEU A 66 -5.23 -13.20 -7.76
C LEU A 66 -4.08 -13.95 -8.41
N SER A 67 -3.25 -13.28 -9.18
CA SER A 67 -2.12 -13.93 -9.84
C SER A 67 -0.96 -14.20 -8.87
N ARG A 68 -0.92 -13.50 -7.73
CA ARG A 68 0.18 -13.62 -6.76
C ARG A 68 -0.33 -13.52 -5.33
N GLU A 69 -1.28 -14.36 -4.98
CA GLU A 69 -1.93 -14.31 -3.67
C GLU A 69 -0.97 -14.44 -2.51
N LYS A 70 -0.04 -15.40 -2.58
CA LYS A 70 0.88 -15.66 -1.49
C LYS A 70 1.86 -14.52 -1.28
N GLU A 71 2.39 -13.97 -2.35
CA GLU A 71 3.31 -12.85 -2.26
C GLU A 71 2.60 -11.62 -1.71
N PHE A 72 1.38 -11.36 -2.19
CA PHE A 72 0.57 -10.27 -1.70
C PHE A 72 0.28 -10.42 -0.20
N ALA A 73 -0.16 -11.60 0.21
CA ALA A 73 -0.45 -11.86 1.62
C ALA A 73 0.80 -11.70 2.49
N SER A 74 1.93 -12.20 2.01
CA SER A 74 3.19 -12.09 2.75
C SER A 74 3.60 -10.64 2.97
N LEU A 75 3.48 -9.82 1.95
CA LEU A 75 3.80 -8.39 2.06
C LEU A 75 2.85 -7.68 3.01
N MET A 76 1.56 -7.97 2.92
CA MET A 76 0.59 -7.37 3.82
C MET A 76 0.89 -7.71 5.28
N LEU A 77 1.29 -8.95 5.56
CA LEU A 77 1.64 -9.37 6.90
C LEU A 77 2.93 -8.72 7.39
N ILE A 78 3.93 -8.61 6.51
CA ILE A 78 5.20 -7.95 6.86
C ILE A 78 4.96 -6.51 7.26
N PHE A 79 4.07 -5.81 6.57
CA PHE A 79 3.75 -4.43 6.88
C PHE A 79 2.65 -4.27 7.92
N GLY A 80 2.17 -5.35 8.50
CA GLY A 80 1.23 -5.30 9.61
C GLY A 80 -0.23 -5.03 9.25
N HIS A 81 -0.60 -5.27 8.01
CA HIS A 81 -1.97 -4.98 7.52
C HIS A 81 -2.85 -6.22 7.51
N ILE A 82 -2.92 -6.93 8.63
CA ILE A 82 -3.68 -8.18 8.70
C ILE A 82 -5.18 -7.96 8.50
N LYS A 83 -5.73 -6.91 9.06
CA LYS A 83 -7.17 -6.64 8.93
C LYS A 83 -7.56 -6.31 7.50
N LEU A 84 -6.75 -5.51 6.83
CA LEU A 84 -6.99 -5.18 5.43
C LEU A 84 -6.83 -6.43 4.56
N LEU A 85 -5.83 -7.25 4.85
CA LEU A 85 -5.64 -8.52 4.14
C LEU A 85 -6.87 -9.40 4.29
N GLN A 86 -7.45 -9.49 5.48
CA GLN A 86 -8.66 -10.25 5.68
C GLN A 86 -9.82 -9.74 4.85
N THR A 87 -9.99 -8.43 4.82
CA THR A 87 -11.04 -7.79 4.04
C THR A 87 -10.90 -8.13 2.55
N ILE A 88 -9.68 -8.00 2.04
CA ILE A 88 -9.41 -8.29 0.63
C ILE A 88 -9.58 -9.77 0.34
N SER A 89 -9.09 -10.62 1.22
CA SER A 89 -9.18 -12.07 1.07
C SER A 89 -10.62 -12.53 0.95
N LYS A 90 -11.49 -11.98 1.79
CA LYS A 90 -12.91 -12.30 1.74
C LYS A 90 -13.58 -11.74 0.48
N LYS A 91 -13.26 -10.48 0.18
CA LYS A 91 -13.87 -9.81 -0.97
C LYS A 91 -13.53 -10.52 -2.28
N LEU A 92 -12.31 -10.96 -2.44
CA LEU A 92 -11.86 -11.62 -3.66
C LEU A 92 -11.95 -13.14 -3.59
N ASN A 93 -12.35 -13.66 -2.43
CA ASN A 93 -12.46 -15.09 -2.22
C ASN A 93 -11.14 -15.80 -2.55
N LEU A 94 -10.07 -15.33 -1.95
CA LEU A 94 -8.74 -15.88 -2.18
C LEU A 94 -8.65 -17.31 -1.68
N SER A 95 -7.84 -18.13 -2.35
CA SER A 95 -7.64 -19.51 -1.94
C SER A 95 -6.99 -19.63 -0.56
N ILE A 96 -6.27 -18.59 -0.13
CA ILE A 96 -5.60 -18.55 1.18
C ILE A 96 -6.49 -17.98 2.29
N ASN A 97 -7.78 -17.76 2.02
CA ASN A 97 -8.65 -17.09 2.99
C ASN A 97 -8.72 -17.83 4.33
N SER A 98 -8.74 -19.16 4.32
CA SER A 98 -8.79 -19.92 5.57
C SER A 98 -7.51 -19.75 6.39
N GLU A 99 -6.35 -19.71 5.76
CA GLU A 99 -5.09 -19.47 6.45
C GLU A 99 -5.04 -18.08 7.05
N VAL A 100 -5.56 -17.09 6.33
CA VAL A 100 -5.62 -15.71 6.80
C VAL A 100 -6.51 -15.60 8.03
N GLU A 101 -7.67 -16.27 8.02
CA GLU A 101 -8.57 -16.28 9.18
C GLU A 101 -7.92 -16.96 10.39
N ASN A 102 -7.19 -18.05 10.17
CA ASN A 102 -6.47 -18.73 11.24
C ASN A 102 -5.42 -17.83 11.88
N LEU A 103 -4.73 -17.03 11.08
CA LEU A 103 -3.76 -16.10 11.61
C LEU A 103 -4.39 -15.05 12.50
N LYS A 104 -5.57 -14.56 12.10
CA LYS A 104 -6.30 -13.61 12.92
C LYS A 104 -6.63 -14.21 14.28
N ASP A 105 -7.19 -15.40 14.29
CA ASP A 105 -7.60 -16.05 15.53
C ASP A 105 -6.40 -16.30 16.44
N LYS A 106 -5.25 -16.61 15.84
CA LYS A 106 -4.04 -16.91 16.59
C LYS A 106 -3.40 -15.68 17.21
N PHE A 107 -3.36 -14.56 16.48
CA PHE A 107 -2.58 -13.40 16.89
C PHE A 107 -3.41 -12.18 17.33
N PHE A 108 -4.69 -12.14 17.05
CA PHE A 108 -5.50 -10.96 17.28
C PHE A 108 -6.80 -11.19 18.05
N ASN A 109 -6.96 -12.37 18.59
CA ASN A 109 -8.08 -12.66 19.49
C ASN A 109 -7.69 -12.58 20.93
#